data_c384571cdd0dbcccf379715dd20c42e3
#
_entry.id   c384571cdd0dbcccf379715dd20c42e3
#
_cell.length_a   1.000
_cell.length_b   1.000
_cell.length_c   1.000
_cell.angle_alpha   90.00
_cell.angle_beta   90.00
_cell.angle_gamma   90.00
#
_symmetry.space_group_name_H-M   'P 1'
#
loop_
_entity.id
_entity.type
_entity.pdbx_description
1 polymer ?
#
loop_
_entity_poly.entity_id
_entity_poly.type
_entity_poly.pdbx_seq_one_letter_code
_entity_poly.pdbx_strand_id
1 'polypeptide(L)'
;MRIAIAGAGNVGRAIARELLDNGHQVLLIDRDPKALKIDSVPDAEWLMADACEIAALDNAQLNKCQVLVAATGDDKVNLVTALLGKTEYGVPRVVARINHPKNEWLFDQSWGVDVAVSTPRIIA
;
A
#
# COMPACT_ATOMS: atom_id res chain seq x y z
N MET A 1 15.01 -2.28 4.13
CA MET A 1 13.85 -3.20 3.95
C MET A 1 13.25 -3.01 2.57
N ARG A 2 12.58 -4.02 2.08
CA ARG A 2 11.77 -3.92 0.87
C ARG A 2 10.31 -3.68 1.25
N ILE A 3 9.73 -2.60 0.73
CA ILE A 3 8.39 -2.15 1.10
C ILE A 3 7.56 -1.97 -0.17
N ALA A 4 6.39 -2.60 -0.21
CA ALA A 4 5.43 -2.41 -1.29
C ALA A 4 4.34 -1.45 -0.84
N ILE A 5 3.97 -0.50 -1.70
CA ILE A 5 2.91 0.46 -1.45
C ILE A 5 1.85 0.29 -2.54
N ALA A 6 0.65 -0.10 -2.15
CA ALA A 6 -0.50 -0.15 -3.04
C ALA A 6 -1.20 1.21 -3.02
N GLY A 7 -1.20 1.87 -4.17
CA GLY A 7 -1.70 3.23 -4.32
C GLY A 7 -0.58 4.23 -4.56
N ALA A 8 -0.54 4.80 -5.75
CA ALA A 8 0.49 5.75 -6.17
C ALA A 8 -0.06 7.18 -6.29
N GLY A 9 -1.09 7.50 -5.52
CA GLY A 9 -1.59 8.87 -5.40
C GLY A 9 -0.67 9.74 -4.55
N ASN A 10 -1.14 10.90 -4.14
CA ASN A 10 -0.33 11.84 -3.37
C ASN A 10 0.21 11.22 -2.08
N VAL A 11 -0.63 10.46 -1.37
CA VAL A 11 -0.24 9.83 -0.10
C VAL A 11 0.79 8.74 -0.32
N GLY A 12 0.54 7.82 -1.25
CA GLY A 12 1.47 6.73 -1.54
C GLY A 12 2.84 7.24 -2.00
N ARG A 13 2.87 8.24 -2.87
CA ARG A 13 4.12 8.84 -3.33
C ARG A 13 4.87 9.57 -2.22
N ALA A 14 4.14 10.26 -1.33
CA ALA A 14 4.76 10.94 -0.19
C ALA A 14 5.41 9.94 0.77
N ILE A 15 4.72 8.83 1.05
CA ILE A 15 5.26 7.75 1.86
C ILE A 15 6.51 7.15 1.19
N ALA A 16 6.44 6.91 -0.12
CA ALA A 16 7.55 6.35 -0.87
C ALA A 16 8.81 7.22 -0.77
N ARG A 17 8.67 8.53 -0.95
CA ARG A 17 9.80 9.47 -0.85
C ARG A 17 10.45 9.39 0.52
N GLU A 18 9.65 9.39 1.58
CA GLU A 18 10.16 9.32 2.94
C GLU A 18 10.92 8.02 3.20
N LEU A 19 10.37 6.90 2.76
CA LEU A 19 11.01 5.60 2.94
C LEU A 19 12.31 5.48 2.14
N LEU A 20 12.33 5.99 0.92
CA LEU A 20 13.55 6.02 0.10
C LEU A 20 14.63 6.87 0.75
N ASP A 21 14.26 8.01 1.33
CA ASP A 21 15.20 8.88 2.04
C ASP A 21 15.80 8.18 3.26
N ASN A 22 15.11 7.21 3.83
CA ASN A 22 15.59 6.41 4.95
C ASN A 22 16.31 5.11 4.51
N GLY A 23 16.62 4.97 3.24
CA GLY A 23 17.43 3.87 2.74
C GLY A 23 16.69 2.58 2.43
N HIS A 24 15.36 2.62 2.36
CA HIS A 24 14.56 1.45 2.01
C HIS A 24 14.37 1.31 0.50
N GLN A 25 14.09 0.09 0.06
CA GLN A 25 13.65 -0.18 -1.30
C GLN A 25 12.13 -0.11 -1.36
N VAL A 26 11.58 0.59 -2.34
CA VAL A 26 10.14 0.83 -2.44
C VAL A 26 9.62 0.45 -3.80
N LEU A 27 8.50 -0.29 -3.81
CA LEU A 27 7.71 -0.59 -5.01
C LEU A 27 6.36 0.09 -4.87
N LEU A 28 6.00 0.91 -5.86
CA LEU A 28 4.67 1.55 -5.96
C LEU A 28 3.81 0.76 -6.95
N ILE A 29 2.60 0.41 -6.52
CA ILE A 29 1.65 -0.36 -7.33
C ILE A 29 0.39 0.48 -7.53
N ASP A 30 -0.04 0.63 -8.78
CA ASP A 30 -1.32 1.26 -9.09
C ASP A 30 -1.86 0.69 -10.39
N ARG A 31 -3.18 0.54 -10.49
CA ARG A 31 -3.84 0.06 -11.71
C ARG A 31 -4.12 1.18 -12.71
N ASP A 32 -4.10 2.43 -12.27
CA ASP A 32 -4.41 3.57 -13.10
C ASP A 32 -3.15 4.10 -13.80
N PRO A 33 -3.06 4.03 -15.13
CA PRO A 33 -1.89 4.56 -15.84
C PRO A 33 -1.62 6.04 -15.55
N LYS A 34 -2.65 6.80 -15.21
CA LYS A 34 -2.52 8.22 -14.88
C LYS A 34 -1.82 8.45 -13.55
N ALA A 35 -1.85 7.45 -12.66
CA ALA A 35 -1.16 7.54 -11.37
C ALA A 35 0.32 7.18 -11.47
N LEU A 36 0.78 6.62 -12.59
CA LEU A 36 2.17 6.22 -12.77
C LEU A 36 3.04 7.42 -13.12
N LYS A 37 3.24 8.29 -12.15
CA LYS A 37 4.06 9.49 -12.29
C LYS A 37 5.50 9.18 -11.88
N ILE A 38 6.15 8.35 -12.67
CA ILE A 38 7.48 7.80 -12.38
C ILE A 38 8.51 8.89 -12.06
N ASP A 39 8.46 10.00 -12.78
CA ASP A 39 9.39 11.10 -12.58
C ASP A 39 9.25 11.77 -11.22
N SER A 40 8.11 11.61 -10.55
CA SER A 40 7.88 12.20 -9.24
C SER A 40 8.60 11.42 -8.12
N VAL A 41 8.86 10.13 -8.33
CA VAL A 41 9.61 9.28 -7.41
C VAL A 41 10.52 8.35 -8.23
N PRO A 42 11.60 8.90 -8.79
CA PRO A 42 12.40 8.15 -9.77
C PRO A 42 13.18 6.99 -9.17
N ASP A 43 13.43 6.98 -7.87
CA ASP A 43 14.19 5.92 -7.21
C ASP A 43 13.32 4.74 -6.77
N ALA A 44 11.99 4.84 -6.91
CA ALA A 44 11.09 3.73 -6.63
C ALA A 44 10.97 2.81 -7.85
N GLU A 45 10.66 1.54 -7.59
CA GLU A 45 10.13 0.65 -8.61
C GLU A 45 8.65 0.93 -8.79
N TRP A 46 8.14 0.72 -10.00
CA TRP A 46 6.74 0.97 -10.33
C TRP A 46 6.14 -0.24 -11.01
N LEU A 47 4.92 -0.60 -10.62
CA LEU A 47 4.17 -1.69 -11.23
C LEU A 47 2.74 -1.23 -11.50
N MET A 48 2.32 -1.29 -12.76
CA MET A 48 0.93 -1.06 -13.14
C MET A 48 0.16 -2.35 -13.00
N ALA A 49 -0.63 -2.49 -11.94
CA ALA A 49 -1.37 -3.70 -11.65
C ALA A 49 -2.46 -3.43 -10.62
N ASP A 50 -3.44 -4.32 -10.55
CA ASP A 50 -4.48 -4.28 -9.52
C ASP A 50 -4.00 -5.02 -8.27
N ALA A 51 -3.84 -4.28 -7.18
CA ALA A 51 -3.36 -4.84 -5.92
C ALA A 51 -4.34 -5.79 -5.23
N CYS A 52 -5.54 -5.97 -5.78
CA CYS A 52 -6.50 -6.97 -5.33
C CYS A 52 -6.38 -8.29 -6.08
N GLU A 53 -5.47 -8.41 -7.03
CA GLU A 53 -5.28 -9.62 -7.82
C GLU A 53 -4.01 -10.36 -7.42
N ILE A 54 -4.12 -11.67 -7.17
CA ILE A 54 -2.99 -12.49 -6.74
C ILE A 54 -1.87 -12.48 -7.78
N ALA A 55 -2.20 -12.56 -9.07
CA ALA A 55 -1.18 -12.53 -10.12
C ALA A 55 -0.34 -11.24 -10.07
N ALA A 56 -0.98 -10.10 -9.78
CA ALA A 56 -0.27 -8.84 -9.63
C ALA A 56 0.64 -8.83 -8.42
N LEU A 57 0.17 -9.37 -7.31
CA LEU A 57 0.95 -9.44 -6.07
C LEU A 57 2.11 -10.43 -6.20
N ASP A 58 1.94 -11.50 -6.97
CA ASP A 58 3.05 -12.41 -7.31
C ASP A 58 4.13 -11.66 -8.10
N ASN A 59 3.74 -10.87 -9.08
CA ASN A 59 4.67 -10.06 -9.88
C ASN A 59 5.37 -9.01 -9.02
N ALA A 60 4.70 -8.49 -8.01
CA ALA A 60 5.29 -7.56 -7.07
C ALA A 60 6.26 -8.23 -6.09
N GLN A 61 6.28 -9.55 -6.05
CA GLN A 61 7.12 -10.33 -5.13
C GLN A 61 6.87 -9.96 -3.67
N LEU A 62 5.60 -9.91 -3.28
CA LEU A 62 5.22 -9.55 -1.90
C LEU A 62 5.82 -10.49 -0.87
N ASN A 63 6.08 -11.74 -1.23
CA ASN A 63 6.73 -12.70 -0.35
C ASN A 63 8.15 -12.27 0.06
N LYS A 64 8.74 -11.33 -0.65
CA LYS A 64 10.08 -10.77 -0.35
C LYS A 64 9.99 -9.41 0.35
N CYS A 65 8.79 -8.90 0.57
CA CYS A 65 8.61 -7.61 1.23
C CYS A 65 8.46 -7.79 2.74
N GLN A 66 9.07 -6.90 3.50
CA GLN A 66 8.94 -6.88 4.96
C GLN A 66 7.72 -6.07 5.40
N VAL A 67 7.30 -5.10 4.58
CA VAL A 67 6.17 -4.23 4.87
C VAL A 67 5.33 -4.07 3.61
N LEU A 68 4.01 -4.11 3.79
CA LEU A 68 3.04 -3.75 2.77
C LEU A 68 2.21 -2.57 3.30
N VAL A 69 2.11 -1.53 2.51
CA VAL A 69 1.28 -0.35 2.83
C VAL A 69 0.13 -0.28 1.82
N ALA A 70 -1.09 -0.47 2.28
CA ALA A 70 -2.28 -0.32 1.45
C ALA A 70 -2.79 1.11 1.62
N ALA A 71 -2.51 1.97 0.65
CA ALA A 71 -2.72 3.42 0.74
C ALA A 71 -3.53 4.00 -0.40
N THR A 72 -4.44 3.21 -0.98
CA THR A 72 -5.35 3.69 -2.03
C THR A 72 -6.45 4.57 -1.43
N GLY A 73 -7.19 5.27 -2.29
CA GLY A 73 -8.35 6.04 -1.88
C GLY A 73 -9.62 5.22 -1.65
N ASP A 74 -9.54 3.89 -1.73
CA ASP A 74 -10.68 3.00 -1.58
C ASP A 74 -10.43 2.03 -0.41
N ASP A 75 -11.26 2.12 0.63
CA ASP A 75 -11.10 1.30 1.83
C ASP A 75 -11.27 -0.19 1.54
N LYS A 76 -12.15 -0.56 0.61
CA LYS A 76 -12.33 -1.97 0.23
C LYS A 76 -11.07 -2.55 -0.39
N VAL A 77 -10.45 -1.78 -1.29
CA VAL A 77 -9.19 -2.19 -1.92
C VAL A 77 -8.11 -2.35 -0.87
N ASN A 78 -8.02 -1.41 0.07
CA ASN A 78 -7.03 -1.46 1.14
C ASN A 78 -7.21 -2.70 2.02
N LEU A 79 -8.46 -3.04 2.36
CA LEU A 79 -8.75 -4.23 3.16
C LEU A 79 -8.40 -5.53 2.42
N VAL A 80 -8.79 -5.64 1.16
CA VAL A 80 -8.48 -6.84 0.36
C VAL A 80 -6.97 -6.99 0.16
N THR A 81 -6.29 -5.92 -0.18
CA THR A 81 -4.84 -5.93 -0.36
C THR A 81 -4.13 -6.34 0.93
N ALA A 82 -4.55 -5.78 2.07
CA ALA A 82 -3.98 -6.12 3.36
C ALA A 82 -4.17 -7.59 3.70
N LEU A 83 -5.38 -8.11 3.51
CA LEU A 83 -5.68 -9.51 3.81
C LEU A 83 -4.86 -10.45 2.93
N LEU A 84 -4.78 -10.20 1.63
CA LEU A 84 -3.97 -11.02 0.72
C LEU A 84 -2.49 -10.97 1.09
N GLY A 85 -1.97 -9.79 1.40
CA GLY A 85 -0.57 -9.65 1.79
C GLY A 85 -0.24 -10.45 3.04
N LYS A 86 -1.14 -10.46 4.01
CA LYS A 86 -0.92 -11.18 5.25
C LYS A 86 -1.10 -12.69 5.10
N THR A 87 -2.20 -13.13 4.46
CA THR A 87 -2.58 -14.54 4.42
C THR A 87 -1.90 -15.32 3.30
N GLU A 88 -1.74 -14.72 2.13
CA GLU A 88 -1.17 -15.40 0.96
C GLU A 88 0.35 -15.24 0.87
N TYR A 89 0.89 -14.13 1.35
CA TYR A 89 2.32 -13.82 1.19
C TYR A 89 3.07 -13.74 2.50
N GLY A 90 2.37 -13.79 3.64
CA GLY A 90 3.02 -13.77 4.94
C GLY A 90 3.84 -12.51 5.21
N VAL A 91 3.43 -11.37 4.67
CA VAL A 91 4.13 -10.11 4.89
C VAL A 91 4.15 -9.81 6.40
N PRO A 92 5.32 -9.62 7.00
CA PRO A 92 5.42 -9.48 8.45
C PRO A 92 4.66 -8.30 9.03
N ARG A 93 4.60 -7.18 8.29
CA ARG A 93 3.92 -5.99 8.77
C ARG A 93 3.06 -5.39 7.66
N VAL A 94 1.77 -5.26 7.94
CA VAL A 94 0.81 -4.68 6.99
C VAL A 94 0.20 -3.43 7.61
N VAL A 95 0.36 -2.32 6.89
CA VAL A 95 -0.18 -1.01 7.25
C VAL A 95 -1.29 -0.67 6.26
N ALA A 96 -2.44 -0.23 6.75
CA ALA A 96 -3.54 0.14 5.86
C ALA A 96 -4.11 1.51 6.22
N ARG A 97 -4.39 2.28 5.17
CA ARG A 97 -4.99 3.60 5.28
C ARG A 97 -6.51 3.49 5.37
N ILE A 98 -7.09 4.22 6.32
CA ILE A 98 -8.54 4.37 6.46
C ILE A 98 -8.93 5.70 5.84
N ASN A 99 -9.81 5.66 4.83
CA ASN A 99 -10.32 6.88 4.19
C ASN A 99 -11.63 7.36 4.85
N HIS A 100 -12.49 6.42 5.21
CA HIS A 100 -13.79 6.74 5.83
C HIS A 100 -13.84 6.23 7.27
N PRO A 101 -14.04 7.11 8.24
CA PRO A 101 -14.08 6.72 9.65
C PRO A 101 -15.11 5.63 9.97
N LYS A 102 -16.19 5.54 9.20
CA LYS A 102 -17.19 4.48 9.35
C LYS A 102 -16.61 3.07 9.20
N ASN A 103 -15.51 2.93 8.45
CA ASN A 103 -14.90 1.65 8.13
C ASN A 103 -13.79 1.29 9.11
N GLU A 104 -13.46 2.16 10.05
CA GLU A 104 -12.34 1.95 10.98
C GLU A 104 -12.41 0.61 11.70
N TRP A 105 -13.58 0.18 12.09
CA TRP A 105 -13.77 -1.06 12.84
C TRP A 105 -13.38 -2.31 12.06
N LEU A 106 -13.26 -2.23 10.73
CA LEU A 106 -12.82 -3.35 9.89
C LEU A 106 -11.31 -3.49 9.84
N PHE A 107 -10.57 -2.41 10.15
CA PHE A 107 -9.12 -2.36 9.97
C PHE A 107 -8.39 -2.92 11.18
N ASP A 108 -8.43 -4.24 11.32
CA ASP A 108 -7.79 -4.95 12.41
C ASP A 108 -7.17 -6.27 11.93
N GLN A 109 -6.75 -7.11 12.85
CA GLN A 109 -6.10 -8.37 12.54
C GLN A 109 -7.00 -9.34 11.76
N SER A 110 -8.31 -9.23 11.87
CA SER A 110 -9.23 -10.09 11.12
C SER A 110 -9.13 -9.84 9.61
N TRP A 111 -8.72 -8.65 9.21
CA TRP A 111 -8.45 -8.29 7.82
C TRP A 111 -6.95 -8.23 7.50
N GLY A 112 -6.11 -8.76 8.38
CA GLY A 112 -4.67 -8.79 8.16
C GLY A 112 -3.97 -7.45 8.37
N VAL A 113 -4.62 -6.49 9.02
CA VAL A 113 -4.08 -5.16 9.25
C VAL A 113 -3.37 -5.14 10.61
N ASP A 114 -2.07 -4.87 10.60
CA ASP A 114 -1.28 -4.72 11.82
C ASP A 114 -1.35 -3.30 12.36
N VAL A 115 -1.34 -2.32 11.46
CA VAL A 115 -1.42 -0.90 11.80
C VAL A 115 -2.40 -0.21 10.89
N ALA A 116 -3.38 0.45 11.46
CA ALA A 116 -4.34 1.26 10.72
C ALA A 116 -4.02 2.73 10.90
N VAL A 117 -4.03 3.48 9.80
CA VAL A 117 -3.71 4.91 9.81
C VAL A 117 -4.85 5.68 9.15
N SER A 118 -5.48 6.57 9.90
CA SER A 118 -6.50 7.45 9.37
C SER A 118 -5.85 8.65 8.72
N THR A 119 -6.34 9.02 7.54
CA THR A 119 -5.92 10.28 6.93
C THR A 119 -6.57 11.42 7.70
N PRO A 120 -5.79 12.34 8.27
CA PRO A 120 -6.37 13.46 9.00
C PRO A 120 -7.27 14.29 8.07
N ARG A 121 -8.45 14.62 8.55
CA ARG A 121 -9.28 15.59 7.86
C ARG A 121 -8.82 16.97 8.27
N ILE A 122 -8.32 17.72 7.30
CA ILE A 122 -7.82 19.07 7.54
C ILE A 122 -8.94 20.04 7.79
N ILE A 123 -10.10 19.74 7.23
CA ILE A 123 -11.24 20.61 7.38
C ILE A 123 -12.18 20.04 8.39
N ALA A 124 -12.40 20.82 9.30
CA ALA A 124 -13.48 20.58 10.22
C ALA A 124 -14.81 20.73 9.50
#